data_873ad803a745a427347867004af03d9c
#
_entry.id   873ad803a745a427347867004af03d9c
#
_cell.length_a   1.000
_cell.length_b   1.000
_cell.length_c   1.000
_cell.angle_alpha   90.00
_cell.angle_beta   90.00
_cell.angle_gamma   90.00
#
_symmetry.space_group_name_H-M   'P 1'
#
loop_
_entity.id
_entity.type
_entity.pdbx_description
1 polymer ?
#
loop_
_entity_poly.entity_id
_entity_poly.type
_entity_poly.pdbx_seq_one_letter_code
_entity_poly.pdbx_strand_id
1 'polypeptide(L)'
;MSIFLGVNIDHIATLRQARKTRYPSPVEAALQAETAGADSITLHLREDRRHIQDDDVEILRRVLKTKMNLEMAVTAEMLAVAERIQPQDVCLVPERRSELTTEGGLDVAAQRGKVQEACARLQAAGVRVSLFIDADFAQIEAAAAAGAPVVEIHTGHYADAATPQDLEREFIRIKNAVAYGRGLGLAVNAGHGLTYHNVGAIAALPGIHELNIGHAIVAHALFVGWQAAVAEMKRLMVEAAR
;
A
#
# COMPACT_ATOMS: atom_id res chain seq x y z
N MET A 1 16.51 -12.47 1.75
CA MET A 1 15.71 -11.71 2.74
C MET A 1 14.25 -12.08 2.51
N SER A 2 13.44 -12.20 3.55
CA SER A 2 12.01 -12.48 3.36
C SER A 2 11.31 -11.21 2.87
N ILE A 3 10.51 -11.34 1.82
CA ILE A 3 9.62 -10.28 1.34
C ILE A 3 8.33 -10.28 2.17
N PHE A 4 7.81 -9.11 2.53
CA PHE A 4 6.59 -8.95 3.31
C PHE A 4 5.38 -8.75 2.39
N LEU A 5 4.22 -9.28 2.82
CA LEU A 5 2.92 -9.09 2.17
C LEU A 5 2.04 -8.18 3.05
N GLY A 6 1.74 -6.98 2.56
CA GLY A 6 0.67 -6.13 3.05
C GLY A 6 -0.63 -6.48 2.32
N VAL A 7 -1.64 -6.92 3.06
CA VAL A 7 -2.94 -7.24 2.48
C VAL A 7 -3.86 -6.02 2.60
N ASN A 8 -4.17 -5.39 1.45
CA ASN A 8 -5.13 -4.30 1.42
C ASN A 8 -6.57 -4.85 1.44
N ILE A 9 -7.36 -4.38 2.41
CA ILE A 9 -8.73 -4.85 2.67
C ILE A 9 -9.83 -3.89 2.20
N ASP A 10 -9.48 -2.84 1.45
CA ASP A 10 -10.45 -1.82 1.01
C ASP A 10 -11.61 -2.40 0.22
N HIS A 11 -11.35 -3.38 -0.66
CA HIS A 11 -12.41 -3.97 -1.47
C HIS A 11 -13.35 -4.90 -0.68
N ILE A 12 -12.93 -5.40 0.48
CA ILE A 12 -13.86 -6.03 1.43
C ILE A 12 -14.85 -4.98 1.96
N ALA A 13 -14.34 -3.80 2.34
CA ALA A 13 -15.19 -2.68 2.75
C ALA A 13 -16.05 -2.14 1.60
N THR A 14 -15.52 -2.08 0.37
CA THR A 14 -16.29 -1.71 -0.83
C THR A 14 -17.50 -2.64 -1.01
N LEU A 15 -17.30 -3.95 -0.88
CA LEU A 15 -18.38 -4.92 -1.00
C LEU A 15 -19.43 -4.73 0.10
N ARG A 16 -19.02 -4.47 1.35
CA ARG A 16 -19.92 -4.10 2.45
C ARG A 16 -20.73 -2.85 2.11
N GLN A 17 -20.07 -1.82 1.60
CA GLN A 17 -20.69 -0.52 1.31
C GLN A 17 -21.60 -0.55 0.07
N ALA A 18 -21.44 -1.51 -0.83
CA ALA A 18 -22.36 -1.69 -1.98
C ALA A 18 -23.82 -1.83 -1.54
N ARG A 19 -24.06 -2.35 -0.32
CA ARG A 19 -25.39 -2.49 0.27
C ARG A 19 -25.54 -1.86 1.65
N LYS A 20 -24.50 -1.21 2.17
CA LYS A 20 -24.47 -0.61 3.52
C LYS A 20 -24.87 -1.61 4.62
N THR A 21 -24.41 -2.84 4.51
CA THR A 21 -24.64 -3.92 5.48
C THR A 21 -23.51 -3.97 6.52
N ARG A 22 -23.57 -4.92 7.46
CA ARG A 22 -22.48 -5.17 8.41
C ARG A 22 -21.46 -6.18 7.90
N TYR A 23 -21.70 -6.78 6.74
CA TYR A 23 -20.87 -7.81 6.13
C TYR A 23 -20.60 -7.50 4.67
N PRO A 24 -19.47 -8.04 4.13
CA PRO A 24 -18.38 -8.69 4.86
C PRO A 24 -17.69 -7.69 5.80
N SER A 25 -17.18 -8.18 6.93
CA SER A 25 -16.47 -7.36 7.91
C SER A 25 -14.99 -7.18 7.52
N PRO A 26 -14.49 -5.95 7.33
CA PRO A 26 -13.05 -5.71 7.11
C PRO A 26 -12.21 -6.18 8.30
N VAL A 27 -12.71 -6.07 9.51
CA VAL A 27 -12.03 -6.53 10.73
C VAL A 27 -11.83 -8.04 10.71
N GLU A 28 -12.88 -8.79 10.39
CA GLU A 28 -12.79 -10.25 10.27
C GLU A 28 -11.83 -10.65 9.15
N ALA A 29 -11.91 -10.00 7.99
CA ALA A 29 -11.02 -10.25 6.88
C ALA A 29 -9.55 -10.00 7.25
N ALA A 30 -9.25 -8.93 7.98
CA ALA A 30 -7.91 -8.62 8.44
C ALA A 30 -7.34 -9.71 9.37
N LEU A 31 -8.11 -10.15 10.38
CA LEU A 31 -7.68 -11.22 11.31
C LEU A 31 -7.47 -12.57 10.61
N GLN A 32 -8.31 -12.88 9.61
CA GLN A 32 -8.13 -14.07 8.80
C GLN A 32 -6.91 -13.94 7.85
N ALA A 33 -6.62 -12.74 7.33
CA ALA A 33 -5.43 -12.49 6.52
C ALA A 33 -4.14 -12.68 7.34
N GLU A 34 -4.09 -12.18 8.59
CA GLU A 34 -2.98 -12.44 9.51
C GLU A 34 -2.75 -13.95 9.72
N THR A 35 -3.83 -14.69 9.94
CA THR A 35 -3.75 -16.16 10.11
C THR A 35 -3.23 -16.86 8.84
N ALA A 36 -3.50 -16.30 7.67
CA ALA A 36 -3.09 -16.82 6.38
C ALA A 36 -1.69 -16.38 5.93
N GLY A 37 -0.99 -15.55 6.74
CA GLY A 37 0.42 -15.17 6.50
C GLY A 37 0.63 -13.75 6.00
N ALA A 38 -0.36 -12.85 6.13
CA ALA A 38 -0.13 -11.42 5.96
C ALA A 38 0.86 -10.89 7.00
N ASP A 39 1.79 -10.05 6.60
CA ASP A 39 2.77 -9.41 7.49
C ASP A 39 2.32 -8.02 7.93
N SER A 40 1.40 -7.42 7.17
CA SER A 40 0.73 -6.15 7.49
C SER A 40 -0.66 -6.13 6.89
N ILE A 41 -1.51 -5.29 7.45
CA ILE A 41 -2.84 -4.98 6.93
C ILE A 41 -2.84 -3.55 6.44
N THR A 42 -3.11 -3.37 5.15
CA THR A 42 -3.22 -2.08 4.49
C THR A 42 -4.70 -1.72 4.34
N LEU A 43 -5.03 -0.49 4.69
CA LEU A 43 -6.38 0.06 4.54
C LEU A 43 -6.33 1.55 4.26
N HIS A 44 -7.19 2.02 3.35
CA HIS A 44 -7.25 3.42 2.96
C HIS A 44 -8.48 4.10 3.55
N LEU A 45 -8.28 4.97 4.55
CA LEU A 45 -9.32 5.85 5.05
C LEU A 45 -9.40 7.08 4.16
N ARG A 46 -10.25 7.02 3.14
CA ARG A 46 -10.46 8.17 2.24
C ARG A 46 -11.22 9.29 2.93
N GLU A 47 -10.98 10.53 2.50
CA GLU A 47 -11.73 11.70 3.00
C GLU A 47 -13.25 11.56 2.82
N ASP A 48 -13.70 10.90 1.77
CA ASP A 48 -15.13 10.69 1.48
C ASP A 48 -15.72 9.42 2.13
N ARG A 49 -14.91 8.63 2.85
CA ARG A 49 -15.35 7.40 3.55
C ARG A 49 -16.13 6.42 2.66
N ARG A 50 -15.81 6.34 1.35
CA ARG A 50 -16.57 5.50 0.41
C ARG A 50 -16.51 4.00 0.70
N HIS A 51 -15.51 3.53 1.43
CA HIS A 51 -15.35 2.11 1.80
C HIS A 51 -14.96 1.94 3.27
N ILE A 52 -13.70 2.06 3.66
CA ILE A 52 -13.25 2.02 5.06
C ILE A 52 -13.88 3.17 5.84
N GLN A 53 -14.33 2.87 7.06
CA GLN A 53 -14.94 3.82 7.98
C GLN A 53 -14.02 4.06 9.18
N ASP A 54 -14.21 5.16 9.89
CA ASP A 54 -13.41 5.51 11.07
C ASP A 54 -13.43 4.40 12.13
N ASP A 55 -14.60 3.79 12.39
CA ASP A 55 -14.75 2.65 13.32
C ASP A 55 -13.90 1.44 12.90
N ASP A 56 -13.77 1.16 11.58
CA ASP A 56 -12.92 0.07 11.11
C ASP A 56 -11.47 0.29 11.54
N VAL A 57 -10.96 1.53 11.34
CA VAL A 57 -9.59 1.91 11.70
C VAL A 57 -9.37 1.77 13.20
N GLU A 58 -10.29 2.28 14.02
CA GLU A 58 -10.21 2.23 15.49
C GLU A 58 -10.22 0.80 16.03
N ILE A 59 -11.09 -0.06 15.49
CA ILE A 59 -11.18 -1.45 15.90
C ILE A 59 -9.91 -2.20 15.46
N LEU A 60 -9.53 -2.08 14.19
CA LEU A 60 -8.34 -2.75 13.64
C LEU A 60 -7.08 -2.36 14.41
N ARG A 61 -6.91 -1.08 14.76
CA ARG A 61 -5.75 -0.63 15.55
C ARG A 61 -5.61 -1.35 16.88
N ARG A 62 -6.73 -1.76 17.49
CA ARG A 62 -6.75 -2.45 18.80
C ARG A 62 -6.58 -3.96 18.69
N VAL A 63 -6.96 -4.57 17.56
CA VAL A 63 -7.04 -6.03 17.47
C VAL A 63 -5.95 -6.67 16.58
N LEU A 64 -5.34 -5.91 15.67
CA LEU A 64 -4.25 -6.42 14.83
C LEU A 64 -3.02 -6.80 15.65
N LYS A 65 -2.43 -7.93 15.30
CA LYS A 65 -1.16 -8.43 15.85
C LYS A 65 0.01 -8.08 14.96
N THR A 66 -0.25 -7.90 13.66
CA THR A 66 0.70 -7.41 12.67
C THR A 66 0.67 -5.87 12.61
N LYS A 67 1.33 -5.28 11.63
CA LYS A 67 1.33 -3.82 11.43
C LYS A 67 0.05 -3.37 10.74
N MET A 68 -0.47 -2.21 11.15
CA MET A 68 -1.43 -1.44 10.37
C MET A 68 -0.65 -0.48 9.47
N ASN A 69 -0.88 -0.53 8.16
CA ASN A 69 -0.47 0.47 7.19
C ASN A 69 -1.71 1.28 6.77
N LEU A 70 -1.83 2.50 7.30
CA LEU A 70 -2.96 3.38 7.02
C LEU A 70 -2.64 4.27 5.81
N GLU A 71 -3.33 4.04 4.71
CA GLU A 71 -3.28 4.93 3.54
C GLU A 71 -4.20 6.12 3.76
N MET A 72 -3.73 7.32 3.42
CA MET A 72 -4.52 8.54 3.60
C MET A 72 -3.99 9.71 2.75
N ALA A 73 -4.89 10.66 2.48
CA ALA A 73 -4.52 11.94 1.85
C ALA A 73 -3.69 12.83 2.78
N VAL A 74 -2.88 13.70 2.18
CA VAL A 74 -2.09 14.72 2.92
C VAL A 74 -2.99 15.90 3.27
N THR A 75 -3.89 15.74 4.25
CA THR A 75 -4.80 16.79 4.74
C THR A 75 -4.74 16.92 6.25
N ALA A 76 -5.12 18.09 6.77
CA ALA A 76 -5.10 18.36 8.21
C ALA A 76 -6.00 17.38 8.99
N GLU A 77 -7.17 17.01 8.42
CA GLU A 77 -8.08 16.04 9.01
C GLU A 77 -7.41 14.65 9.12
N MET A 78 -6.85 14.15 8.02
CA MET A 78 -6.23 12.82 8.01
C MET A 78 -4.98 12.76 8.90
N LEU A 79 -4.17 13.80 8.94
CA LEU A 79 -3.05 13.89 9.86
C LEU A 79 -3.51 13.81 11.32
N ALA A 80 -4.58 14.53 11.70
CA ALA A 80 -5.14 14.46 13.05
C ALA A 80 -5.69 13.05 13.38
N VAL A 81 -6.30 12.36 12.40
CA VAL A 81 -6.73 10.97 12.56
C VAL A 81 -5.52 10.07 12.83
N ALA A 82 -4.47 10.16 12.02
CA ALA A 82 -3.27 9.32 12.18
C ALA A 82 -2.54 9.60 13.50
N GLU A 83 -2.45 10.86 13.94
CA GLU A 83 -1.88 11.25 15.24
C GLU A 83 -2.67 10.67 16.42
N ARG A 84 -4.00 10.56 16.30
CA ARG A 84 -4.88 9.95 17.31
C ARG A 84 -4.82 8.44 17.32
N ILE A 85 -4.84 7.81 16.15
CA ILE A 85 -4.85 6.35 15.98
C ILE A 85 -3.46 5.75 16.23
N GLN A 86 -2.40 6.46 15.84
CA GLN A 86 -1.01 6.01 15.91
C GLN A 86 -0.80 4.62 15.28
N PRO A 87 -1.14 4.44 13.98
CA PRO A 87 -0.81 3.20 13.29
C PRO A 87 0.70 3.02 13.24
N GLN A 88 1.19 1.81 13.04
CA GLN A 88 2.62 1.55 12.90
C GLN A 88 3.19 2.23 11.66
N ASP A 89 2.45 2.16 10.56
CA ASP A 89 2.82 2.76 9.28
C ASP A 89 1.67 3.64 8.75
N VAL A 90 2.03 4.76 8.13
CA VAL A 90 1.14 5.58 7.29
C VAL A 90 1.71 5.64 5.89
N CYS A 91 0.90 5.41 4.87
CA CYS A 91 1.25 5.69 3.49
C CYS A 91 0.48 6.91 3.00
N LEU A 92 1.20 7.98 2.66
CA LEU A 92 0.60 9.18 2.11
C LEU A 92 0.37 8.99 0.61
N VAL A 93 -0.90 9.10 0.20
CA VAL A 93 -1.35 8.85 -1.17
C VAL A 93 -2.06 10.07 -1.75
N PRO A 94 -2.10 10.25 -3.08
CA PRO A 94 -2.97 11.25 -3.69
C PRO A 94 -4.42 10.79 -3.59
N GLU A 95 -5.35 11.74 -3.38
CA GLU A 95 -6.77 11.47 -3.47
C GLU A 95 -7.46 12.47 -4.40
N ARG A 96 -8.22 11.95 -5.36
CA ARG A 96 -9.15 12.72 -6.17
C ARG A 96 -10.53 12.07 -6.10
N ARG A 97 -11.55 12.86 -5.83
CA ARG A 97 -12.93 12.33 -5.67
C ARG A 97 -13.48 11.67 -6.94
N SER A 98 -13.01 12.10 -8.11
CA SER A 98 -13.42 11.55 -9.41
C SER A 98 -12.80 10.19 -9.72
N GLU A 99 -11.72 9.80 -9.08
CA GLU A 99 -11.04 8.52 -9.31
C GLU A 99 -11.74 7.39 -8.55
N LEU A 100 -11.86 6.21 -9.18
CA LEU A 100 -12.38 5.00 -8.52
C LEU A 100 -11.38 4.44 -7.52
N THR A 101 -10.11 4.43 -7.91
CA THR A 101 -8.96 4.04 -7.11
C THR A 101 -7.88 5.10 -7.26
N THR A 102 -6.78 5.01 -6.53
CA THR A 102 -5.64 5.91 -6.67
C THR A 102 -4.96 5.68 -8.02
N GLU A 103 -4.99 6.68 -8.89
CA GLU A 103 -4.37 6.66 -10.21
C GLU A 103 -3.07 7.49 -10.19
N GLY A 104 -1.91 6.82 -10.22
CA GLY A 104 -0.60 7.47 -10.15
C GLY A 104 -0.13 7.80 -8.73
N GLY A 105 1.14 8.18 -8.62
CA GLY A 105 1.79 8.50 -7.35
C GLY A 105 1.52 9.94 -6.87
N LEU A 106 1.80 10.17 -5.59
CA LEU A 106 1.79 11.50 -4.98
C LEU A 106 2.91 12.35 -5.61
N ASP A 107 2.58 13.53 -6.10
CA ASP A 107 3.58 14.49 -6.58
C ASP A 107 4.25 15.21 -5.40
N VAL A 108 5.28 14.55 -4.85
CA VAL A 108 6.05 15.04 -3.70
C VAL A 108 6.90 16.24 -4.10
N ALA A 109 7.48 16.21 -5.30
CA ALA A 109 8.35 17.26 -5.80
C ALA A 109 7.64 18.61 -5.89
N ALA A 110 6.37 18.63 -6.34
CA ALA A 110 5.56 19.83 -6.41
C ALA A 110 5.01 20.29 -5.04
N GLN A 111 4.94 19.39 -4.04
CA GLN A 111 4.31 19.66 -2.73
C GLN A 111 5.29 19.51 -1.55
N ARG A 112 6.59 19.71 -1.77
CA ARG A 112 7.67 19.45 -0.78
C ARG A 112 7.35 19.95 0.62
N GLY A 113 7.01 21.23 0.79
CA GLY A 113 6.76 21.81 2.10
C GLY A 113 5.62 21.13 2.85
N LYS A 114 4.51 20.87 2.15
CA LYS A 114 3.33 20.19 2.70
C LYS A 114 3.65 18.74 3.13
N VAL A 115 4.37 18.01 2.28
CA VAL A 115 4.74 16.62 2.57
C VAL A 115 5.77 16.53 3.68
N GLN A 116 6.76 17.42 3.69
CA GLN A 116 7.78 17.51 4.76
C GLN A 116 7.14 17.80 6.13
N GLU A 117 6.20 18.74 6.20
CA GLU A 117 5.44 19.02 7.43
C GLU A 117 4.65 17.79 7.89
N ALA A 118 3.96 17.12 6.96
CA ALA A 118 3.21 15.91 7.27
C ALA A 118 4.13 14.79 7.80
N CYS A 119 5.27 14.54 7.16
CA CYS A 119 6.27 13.57 7.63
C CYS A 119 6.76 13.91 9.04
N ALA A 120 7.12 15.15 9.30
CA ALA A 120 7.61 15.58 10.60
C ALA A 120 6.56 15.40 11.71
N ARG A 121 5.29 15.76 11.44
CA ARG A 121 4.17 15.60 12.39
C ARG A 121 3.92 14.11 12.73
N LEU A 122 3.83 13.28 11.72
CA LEU A 122 3.57 11.84 11.90
C LEU A 122 4.72 11.14 12.63
N GLN A 123 5.97 11.48 12.29
CA GLN A 123 7.14 10.94 12.98
C GLN A 123 7.21 11.39 14.44
N ALA A 124 6.84 12.63 14.75
CA ALA A 124 6.73 13.12 16.12
C ALA A 124 5.67 12.35 16.94
N ALA A 125 4.63 11.83 16.28
CA ALA A 125 3.63 10.95 16.86
C ALA A 125 4.08 9.45 16.94
N GLY A 126 5.31 9.13 16.53
CA GLY A 126 5.85 7.77 16.55
C GLY A 126 5.40 6.88 15.36
N VAL A 127 4.87 7.48 14.29
CA VAL A 127 4.38 6.78 13.11
C VAL A 127 5.45 6.74 12.03
N ARG A 128 5.71 5.58 11.42
CA ARG A 128 6.61 5.43 10.28
C ARG A 128 5.88 5.85 8.99
N VAL A 129 6.47 6.78 8.24
CA VAL A 129 5.85 7.35 7.05
C VAL A 129 6.38 6.72 5.77
N SER A 130 5.48 6.32 4.89
CA SER A 130 5.72 5.95 3.50
C SER A 130 5.07 6.96 2.56
N LEU A 131 5.67 7.18 1.39
CA LEU A 131 5.09 8.00 0.33
C LEU A 131 4.82 7.13 -0.89
N PHE A 132 3.56 7.08 -1.34
CA PHE A 132 3.15 6.38 -2.55
C PHE A 132 3.49 7.24 -3.76
N ILE A 133 4.50 6.86 -4.53
CA ILE A 133 5.07 7.66 -5.62
C ILE A 133 5.24 6.85 -6.90
N ASP A 134 5.27 7.52 -8.03
CA ASP A 134 5.67 6.89 -9.28
C ASP A 134 7.15 6.51 -9.27
N ALA A 135 7.53 5.55 -10.13
CA ALA A 135 8.90 5.12 -10.32
C ALA A 135 9.72 6.19 -11.06
N ASP A 136 9.94 7.33 -10.42
CA ASP A 136 10.60 8.53 -10.93
C ASP A 136 11.66 9.01 -9.92
N PHE A 137 12.88 9.26 -10.40
CA PHE A 137 13.99 9.64 -9.54
C PHE A 137 13.79 10.97 -8.82
N ALA A 138 13.13 11.95 -9.48
CA ALA A 138 12.85 13.22 -8.85
C ALA A 138 11.84 13.08 -7.69
N GLN A 139 10.87 12.18 -7.81
CA GLN A 139 9.94 11.88 -6.74
C GLN A 139 10.63 11.15 -5.57
N ILE A 140 11.53 10.21 -5.86
CA ILE A 140 12.30 9.49 -4.84
C ILE A 140 13.24 10.44 -4.08
N GLU A 141 13.94 11.34 -4.77
CA GLU A 141 14.78 12.38 -4.15
C GLU A 141 13.95 13.32 -3.27
N ALA A 142 12.78 13.75 -3.79
CA ALA A 142 11.88 14.60 -3.04
C ALA A 142 11.35 13.91 -1.77
N ALA A 143 11.06 12.61 -1.84
CA ALA A 143 10.64 11.80 -0.71
C ALA A 143 11.73 11.68 0.37
N ALA A 144 12.96 11.40 -0.04
CA ALA A 144 14.11 11.39 0.86
C ALA A 144 14.34 12.75 1.51
N ALA A 145 14.28 13.85 0.73
CA ALA A 145 14.43 15.22 1.22
C ALA A 145 13.28 15.65 2.15
N ALA A 146 12.07 15.11 1.99
CA ALA A 146 10.95 15.32 2.89
C ALA A 146 11.09 14.55 4.22
N GLY A 147 12.11 13.71 4.36
CA GLY A 147 12.40 12.92 5.56
C GLY A 147 11.58 11.63 5.69
N ALA A 148 10.92 11.17 4.64
CA ALA A 148 10.23 9.89 4.66
C ALA A 148 11.25 8.73 4.68
N PRO A 149 11.16 7.77 5.63
CA PRO A 149 12.06 6.62 5.67
C PRO A 149 11.68 5.52 4.66
N VAL A 150 10.49 5.59 4.09
CA VAL A 150 9.93 4.56 3.20
C VAL A 150 9.30 5.23 1.98
N VAL A 151 9.43 4.59 0.83
CA VAL A 151 8.63 4.89 -0.37
C VAL A 151 7.92 3.64 -0.81
N GLU A 152 6.71 3.81 -1.33
CA GLU A 152 5.97 2.76 -2.03
C GLU A 152 5.88 3.12 -3.52
N ILE A 153 6.50 2.30 -4.36
CA ILE A 153 6.53 2.50 -5.80
C ILE A 153 5.21 2.03 -6.42
N HIS A 154 4.53 2.94 -7.12
CA HIS A 154 3.33 2.63 -7.89
C HIS A 154 3.65 1.67 -9.04
N THR A 155 3.00 0.51 -9.07
CA THR A 155 3.20 -0.53 -10.09
C THR A 155 2.05 -0.62 -11.10
N GLY A 156 1.09 0.30 -11.10
CA GLY A 156 -0.07 0.25 -11.98
C GLY A 156 0.30 0.25 -13.46
N HIS A 157 1.21 1.12 -13.89
CA HIS A 157 1.66 1.14 -15.30
C HIS A 157 2.29 -0.19 -15.76
N TYR A 158 2.99 -0.88 -14.87
CA TYR A 158 3.50 -2.22 -15.13
C TYR A 158 2.36 -3.25 -15.23
N ALA A 159 1.40 -3.16 -14.33
CA ALA A 159 0.27 -4.10 -14.28
C ALA A 159 -0.67 -3.96 -15.48
N ASP A 160 -0.85 -2.73 -15.97
CA ASP A 160 -1.76 -2.38 -17.06
C ASP A 160 -1.08 -2.34 -18.44
N ALA A 161 0.20 -2.76 -18.51
CA ALA A 161 0.95 -2.74 -19.75
C ALA A 161 0.27 -3.59 -20.84
N ALA A 162 -0.08 -2.95 -21.96
CA ALA A 162 -0.83 -3.60 -23.04
C ALA A 162 0.06 -4.43 -24.00
N THR A 163 1.36 -4.15 -24.04
CA THR A 163 2.32 -4.84 -24.92
C THR A 163 3.52 -5.38 -24.13
N PRO A 164 4.18 -6.44 -24.62
CA PRO A 164 5.42 -6.93 -24.00
C PRO A 164 6.51 -5.85 -23.89
N GLN A 165 6.59 -4.95 -24.83
CA GLN A 165 7.57 -3.84 -24.85
C GLN A 165 7.25 -2.83 -23.74
N ASP A 166 5.97 -2.51 -23.52
CA ASP A 166 5.55 -1.62 -22.43
C ASP A 166 5.82 -2.29 -21.08
N LEU A 167 5.52 -3.57 -20.95
CA LEU A 167 5.76 -4.36 -19.73
C LEU A 167 7.26 -4.34 -19.35
N GLU A 168 8.14 -4.62 -20.32
CA GLU A 168 9.60 -4.59 -20.12
C GLU A 168 10.08 -3.19 -19.72
N ARG A 169 9.61 -2.14 -20.40
CA ARG A 169 9.95 -0.75 -20.09
C ARG A 169 9.58 -0.38 -18.66
N GLU A 170 8.35 -0.67 -18.26
CA GLU A 170 7.86 -0.35 -16.91
C GLU A 170 8.56 -1.20 -15.84
N PHE A 171 8.84 -2.47 -16.12
CA PHE A 171 9.64 -3.32 -15.23
C PHE A 171 11.04 -2.75 -15.00
N ILE A 172 11.75 -2.33 -16.05
CA ILE A 172 13.08 -1.71 -15.95
C ILE A 172 12.99 -0.41 -15.16
N ARG A 173 11.95 0.39 -15.39
CA ARG A 173 11.71 1.65 -14.65
C ARG A 173 11.56 1.39 -13.16
N ILE A 174 10.74 0.42 -12.76
CA ILE A 174 10.56 0.03 -11.36
C ILE A 174 11.89 -0.50 -10.78
N LYS A 175 12.58 -1.40 -11.47
CA LYS A 175 13.86 -1.95 -11.03
C LYS A 175 14.88 -0.84 -10.73
N ASN A 176 15.00 0.15 -11.62
CA ASN A 176 15.92 1.27 -11.44
C ASN A 176 15.49 2.17 -10.26
N ALA A 177 14.19 2.42 -10.11
CA ALA A 177 13.64 3.19 -8.98
C ALA A 177 13.91 2.51 -7.63
N VAL A 178 13.75 1.19 -7.56
CA VAL A 178 14.06 0.39 -6.35
C VAL A 178 15.54 0.51 -5.99
N ALA A 179 16.44 0.32 -6.97
CA ALA A 179 17.87 0.43 -6.74
C ALA A 179 18.27 1.85 -6.29
N TYR A 180 17.68 2.86 -6.90
CA TYR A 180 17.94 4.26 -6.58
C TYR A 180 17.46 4.64 -5.18
N GLY A 181 16.22 4.31 -4.82
CA GLY A 181 15.68 4.57 -3.47
C GLY A 181 16.49 3.88 -2.38
N ARG A 182 16.90 2.65 -2.62
CA ARG A 182 17.83 1.93 -1.74
C ARG A 182 19.19 2.63 -1.59
N GLY A 183 19.72 3.17 -2.69
CA GLY A 183 20.96 3.93 -2.69
C GLY A 183 20.89 5.21 -1.84
N LEU A 184 19.70 5.78 -1.68
CA LEU A 184 19.43 6.92 -0.80
C LEU A 184 19.11 6.51 0.65
N GLY A 185 19.16 5.21 0.98
CA GLY A 185 18.89 4.70 2.33
C GLY A 185 17.41 4.48 2.66
N LEU A 186 16.51 4.58 1.65
CA LEU A 186 15.09 4.34 1.84
C LEU A 186 14.78 2.84 1.90
N ALA A 187 13.79 2.45 2.71
CA ALA A 187 13.09 1.19 2.50
C ALA A 187 12.13 1.35 1.31
N VAL A 188 12.09 0.35 0.43
CA VAL A 188 11.28 0.43 -0.78
C VAL A 188 10.22 -0.66 -0.77
N ASN A 189 8.97 -0.23 -0.71
CA ASN A 189 7.78 -1.02 -0.92
C ASN A 189 7.29 -0.83 -2.36
N ALA A 190 6.35 -1.67 -2.80
CA ALA A 190 5.65 -1.46 -4.07
C ALA A 190 4.21 -1.97 -3.96
N GLY A 191 3.34 -1.43 -4.79
CA GLY A 191 1.92 -1.81 -4.76
C GLY A 191 1.13 -1.26 -5.94
N HIS A 192 -0.12 -1.61 -5.95
CA HIS A 192 -1.13 -1.29 -6.95
C HIS A 192 -1.03 -2.10 -8.25
N GLY A 193 -2.12 -2.78 -8.60
CA GLY A 193 -2.26 -3.53 -9.85
C GLY A 193 -1.60 -4.92 -9.87
N LEU A 194 -0.87 -5.31 -8.81
CA LEU A 194 -0.23 -6.62 -8.74
C LEU A 194 -1.25 -7.75 -8.62
N THR A 195 -0.99 -8.82 -9.37
CA THR A 195 -1.83 -10.01 -9.47
C THR A 195 -1.01 -11.28 -9.29
N TYR A 196 -1.66 -12.44 -9.22
CA TYR A 196 -1.01 -13.75 -9.16
C TYR A 196 -0.11 -14.07 -10.37
N HIS A 197 -0.32 -13.37 -11.50
CA HIS A 197 0.42 -13.59 -12.74
C HIS A 197 1.64 -12.67 -12.90
N ASN A 198 1.63 -11.48 -12.28
CA ASN A 198 2.68 -10.48 -12.49
C ASN A 198 3.52 -10.19 -11.23
N VAL A 199 3.07 -10.63 -10.04
CA VAL A 199 3.72 -10.34 -8.75
C VAL A 199 5.14 -10.90 -8.67
N GLY A 200 5.40 -12.07 -9.27
CA GLY A 200 6.67 -12.77 -9.14
C GLY A 200 7.85 -11.94 -9.62
N ALA A 201 7.73 -11.25 -10.76
CA ALA A 201 8.82 -10.43 -11.30
C ALA A 201 9.17 -9.25 -10.37
N ILE A 202 8.18 -8.62 -9.76
CA ILE A 202 8.39 -7.52 -8.80
C ILE A 202 8.94 -8.04 -7.46
N ALA A 203 8.41 -9.16 -6.97
CA ALA A 203 8.89 -9.79 -5.73
C ALA A 203 10.35 -10.26 -5.81
N ALA A 204 10.81 -10.65 -7.01
CA ALA A 204 12.19 -11.05 -7.27
C ALA A 204 13.19 -9.88 -7.32
N LEU A 205 12.74 -8.63 -7.37
CA LEU A 205 13.65 -7.48 -7.43
C LEU A 205 14.44 -7.33 -6.12
N PRO A 206 15.77 -7.31 -6.18
CA PRO A 206 16.59 -7.11 -4.99
C PRO A 206 16.30 -5.75 -4.34
N GLY A 207 15.88 -5.78 -3.10
CA GLY A 207 15.67 -4.55 -2.33
C GLY A 207 14.20 -4.15 -2.13
N ILE A 208 13.27 -4.84 -2.74
CA ILE A 208 11.86 -4.74 -2.34
C ILE A 208 11.71 -5.30 -0.93
N HIS A 209 11.06 -4.52 -0.07
CA HIS A 209 10.82 -4.89 1.32
C HIS A 209 9.41 -5.47 1.53
N GLU A 210 8.39 -4.80 1.00
CA GLU A 210 6.98 -5.17 1.17
C GLU A 210 6.19 -4.91 -0.12
N LEU A 211 5.23 -5.78 -0.43
CA LEU A 211 4.26 -5.56 -1.51
C LEU A 211 2.87 -5.41 -0.91
N ASN A 212 2.17 -4.31 -1.25
CA ASN A 212 0.81 -4.03 -0.81
C ASN A 212 -0.17 -4.43 -1.92
N ILE A 213 -1.00 -5.46 -1.66
CA ILE A 213 -1.87 -6.08 -2.67
C ILE A 213 -3.29 -6.26 -2.10
N GLY A 214 -4.29 -5.78 -2.83
CA GLY A 214 -5.69 -5.86 -2.40
C GLY A 214 -6.60 -6.50 -3.44
N HIS A 215 -6.90 -5.78 -4.52
CA HIS A 215 -7.94 -6.17 -5.48
C HIS A 215 -7.80 -7.61 -5.99
N ALA A 216 -6.62 -8.02 -6.41
CA ALA A 216 -6.38 -9.36 -6.93
C ALA A 216 -6.68 -10.45 -5.89
N ILE A 217 -6.30 -10.23 -4.61
CA ILE A 217 -6.57 -11.17 -3.53
C ILE A 217 -8.07 -11.30 -3.28
N VAL A 218 -8.79 -10.16 -3.20
CA VAL A 218 -10.24 -10.16 -3.00
C VAL A 218 -10.96 -10.84 -4.16
N ALA A 219 -10.59 -10.52 -5.41
CA ALA A 219 -11.18 -11.14 -6.58
C ALA A 219 -10.95 -12.67 -6.64
N HIS A 220 -9.73 -13.12 -6.34
CA HIS A 220 -9.41 -14.55 -6.32
C HIS A 220 -10.14 -15.29 -5.18
N ALA A 221 -10.30 -14.64 -4.04
CA ALA A 221 -10.98 -15.19 -2.88
C ALA A 221 -12.44 -15.57 -3.13
N LEU A 222 -13.10 -14.95 -4.12
CA LEU A 222 -14.47 -15.34 -4.53
C LEU A 222 -14.56 -16.79 -5.02
N PHE A 223 -13.45 -17.34 -5.50
CA PHE A 223 -13.41 -18.69 -6.09
C PHE A 223 -12.73 -19.71 -5.18
N VAL A 224 -11.75 -19.30 -4.37
CA VAL A 224 -10.93 -20.22 -3.58
C VAL A 224 -11.08 -20.03 -2.06
N GLY A 225 -11.76 -18.97 -1.64
CA GLY A 225 -11.87 -18.55 -0.23
C GLY A 225 -10.73 -17.62 0.20
N TRP A 226 -11.00 -16.80 1.21
CA TRP A 226 -10.15 -15.66 1.60
C TRP A 226 -8.75 -16.09 2.07
N GLN A 227 -8.68 -17.02 3.02
CA GLN A 227 -7.39 -17.47 3.57
C GLN A 227 -6.52 -18.16 2.52
N ALA A 228 -7.12 -18.98 1.64
CA ALA A 228 -6.38 -19.64 0.56
C ALA A 228 -5.80 -18.61 -0.42
N ALA A 229 -6.57 -17.57 -0.79
CA ALA A 229 -6.11 -16.52 -1.68
C ALA A 229 -4.91 -15.75 -1.08
N VAL A 230 -4.98 -15.37 0.20
CA VAL A 230 -3.87 -14.69 0.89
C VAL A 230 -2.63 -15.57 0.96
N ALA A 231 -2.79 -16.83 1.40
CA ALA A 231 -1.68 -17.76 1.53
C ALA A 231 -0.98 -18.05 0.19
N GLU A 232 -1.76 -18.18 -0.90
CA GLU A 232 -1.22 -18.38 -2.24
C GLU A 232 -0.42 -17.16 -2.72
N MET A 233 -0.92 -15.95 -2.53
CA MET A 233 -0.17 -14.73 -2.88
C MET A 233 1.16 -14.67 -2.11
N LYS A 234 1.13 -14.91 -0.80
CA LYS A 234 2.34 -14.95 0.03
C LYS A 234 3.33 -16.00 -0.47
N ARG A 235 2.86 -17.19 -0.80
CA ARG A 235 3.71 -18.27 -1.32
C ARG A 235 4.42 -17.86 -2.62
N LEU A 236 3.69 -17.30 -3.60
CA LEU A 236 4.26 -16.85 -4.87
C LEU A 236 5.35 -15.80 -4.68
N MET A 237 5.11 -14.83 -3.80
CA MET A 237 6.09 -13.79 -3.48
C MET A 237 7.37 -14.38 -2.86
N VAL A 238 7.22 -15.28 -1.88
CA VAL A 238 8.36 -15.89 -1.19
C VAL A 238 9.15 -16.80 -2.13
N GLU A 239 8.50 -17.54 -3.01
CA GLU A 239 9.16 -18.39 -4.00
C GLU A 239 9.94 -17.57 -5.02
N ALA A 240 9.39 -16.45 -5.48
CA ALA A 240 10.05 -15.57 -6.44
C ALA A 240 11.24 -14.79 -5.85
N ALA A 241 11.22 -14.51 -4.55
CA ALA A 241 12.27 -13.76 -3.85
C ALA A 241 13.47 -14.61 -3.36
N ARG A 242 13.45 -15.93 -3.64
CA ARG A 242 14.55 -16.86 -3.31
C ARG A 242 15.68 -16.77 -4.32
#